data_0a7a7fcc8ec4a48c6da763535ec2bb8b
#
_entry.id   0a7a7fcc8ec4a48c6da763535ec2bb8b
#
_cell.length_a   1.000
_cell.length_b   1.000
_cell.length_c   1.000
_cell.angle_alpha   90.00
_cell.angle_beta   90.00
_cell.angle_gamma   90.00
#
_symmetry.space_group_name_H-M   'P 1'
#
loop_
_entity.id
_entity.type
_entity.pdbx_description
1 polymer ?
#
loop_
_entity_poly.entity_id
_entity_poly.type
_entity_poly.pdbx_seq_one_letter_code
_entity_poly.pdbx_strand_id
1 'polypeptide(L)'
;MYRTKHILVHTLLLSFALLFLASCYKEDEEPSKVEVLNGNIYQVMKTYYLWYREIPSLNPGAFKTPYALLDAIRSRKDRWSMIMTWEEFHSYFEEGDYVGHGVSFKGDEEGNLVVAFLFDKSPLKAAGVGRGWILKSVNGTTISPETNFNTLFGEDVAGVENTFVFEDLEGQSKTIVSKKQIISINTVLEKKILEAGGKNVGYLAFESFITPSTEELDSAFSYFNSTGIQELIVDLRYNGGGQMDVAQHLAGLISSSKHGGKIFCKYQHNDKVSSLDTTVTIPAGMSSPNLERVFFIASRGSASASEAMINGLDPWMDVQVVGDSTYGKSVGMYVVDFSAYGYMFMPVCFKLSNANNFGDYLSGLPANAYVEDDLKHALGSPDELCTKAILNYISTGSYPAAKKSHRQGPAFRLYDLPGYKAQNPVF
;
A
#
# COMPACT_ATOMS: atom_id res chain seq x y z
N MET A 1 95.24 2.50 -17.01
CA MET A 1 94.16 2.39 -18.03
C MET A 1 93.33 1.19 -17.74
N TYR A 2 92.80 1.08 -16.52
CA TYR A 2 91.92 0.00 -16.05
C TYR A 2 91.03 0.48 -14.87
N ARG A 3 90.08 1.39 -15.10
CA ARG A 3 89.14 1.80 -14.04
C ARG A 3 87.84 2.39 -14.54
N THR A 4 87.51 2.28 -15.83
CA THR A 4 86.34 2.91 -16.38
C THR A 4 85.33 1.95 -17.02
N LYS A 5 85.50 0.61 -16.91
CA LYS A 5 84.57 -0.37 -17.50
C LYS A 5 83.62 -1.04 -16.52
N HIS A 6 83.80 -0.90 -15.19
CA HIS A 6 82.93 -1.54 -14.23
C HIS A 6 81.79 -0.67 -13.72
N ILE A 7 81.77 0.63 -13.97
CA ILE A 7 80.77 1.56 -13.49
C ILE A 7 79.53 1.61 -14.47
N LEU A 8 79.80 1.27 -15.75
CA LEU A 8 78.71 1.32 -16.76
C LEU A 8 77.74 0.11 -16.73
N VAL A 9 78.19 -1.02 -16.18
CA VAL A 9 77.34 -2.25 -16.12
C VAL A 9 76.41 -2.26 -14.90
N HIS A 10 76.85 -1.59 -13.80
CA HIS A 10 76.05 -1.53 -12.58
C HIS A 10 74.93 -0.48 -12.64
N THR A 11 75.04 0.57 -13.44
CA THR A 11 74.03 1.58 -13.69
C THR A 11 72.91 1.11 -14.66
N LEU A 12 73.23 0.18 -15.55
CA LEU A 12 72.24 -0.37 -16.48
C LEU A 12 71.34 -1.45 -15.82
N LEU A 13 71.86 -2.16 -14.81
CA LEU A 13 71.11 -3.14 -14.05
C LEU A 13 70.21 -2.53 -12.98
N LEU A 14 70.51 -1.34 -12.45
CA LEU A 14 69.69 -0.62 -11.50
C LEU A 14 68.48 0.08 -12.21
N SER A 15 68.60 0.51 -13.46
CA SER A 15 67.54 1.12 -14.25
C SER A 15 66.52 0.08 -14.74
N PHE A 16 66.92 -1.20 -14.89
CA PHE A 16 66.02 -2.27 -15.31
C PHE A 16 65.22 -2.85 -14.11
N ALA A 17 65.75 -2.76 -12.89
CA ALA A 17 65.06 -3.19 -11.67
C ALA A 17 63.98 -2.17 -11.21
N LEU A 18 64.08 -0.88 -11.58
CA LEU A 18 63.10 0.15 -11.28
C LEU A 18 61.93 0.18 -12.26
N LEU A 19 62.05 -0.45 -13.43
CA LEU A 19 60.97 -0.57 -14.42
C LEU A 19 60.02 -1.73 -14.18
N PHE A 20 60.35 -2.66 -13.26
CA PHE A 20 59.47 -3.80 -12.92
C PHE A 20 58.65 -3.59 -11.64
N LEU A 21 58.81 -2.48 -10.90
CA LEU A 21 58.02 -2.13 -9.73
C LEU A 21 56.90 -1.15 -10.03
N ALA A 22 56.70 -0.71 -11.31
CA ALA A 22 55.62 0.14 -11.75
C ALA A 22 54.44 -0.69 -12.37
N SER A 23 54.38 -2.02 -12.08
CA SER A 23 53.34 -2.88 -12.55
C SER A 23 52.40 -3.24 -11.40
N CYS A 24 51.17 -2.79 -11.52
CA CYS A 24 49.99 -3.15 -10.71
C CYS A 24 49.87 -2.50 -9.34
N TYR A 25 49.89 -1.18 -9.25
CA TYR A 25 48.88 -0.51 -8.45
C TYR A 25 47.63 -0.43 -9.36
N LYS A 26 46.71 -1.38 -9.24
CA LYS A 26 45.32 -1.13 -9.61
C LYS A 26 44.91 -0.02 -8.66
N GLU A 27 44.73 1.20 -9.15
CA GLU A 27 43.87 2.14 -8.47
C GLU A 27 42.54 1.39 -8.29
N ASP A 28 42.21 1.05 -7.05
CA ASP A 28 40.86 0.59 -6.73
C ASP A 28 39.96 1.74 -7.15
N GLU A 29 39.25 1.58 -8.26
CA GLU A 29 38.25 2.55 -8.71
C GLU A 29 37.30 2.77 -7.52
N GLU A 30 37.11 4.02 -7.12
CA GLU A 30 36.15 4.34 -6.07
C GLU A 30 34.82 3.72 -6.44
N PRO A 31 34.13 3.04 -5.50
CA PRO A 31 32.87 2.37 -5.80
C PRO A 31 31.85 3.39 -6.29
N SER A 32 31.13 3.05 -7.33
CA SER A 32 30.05 3.90 -7.86
C SER A 32 28.97 4.12 -6.80
N LYS A 33 28.21 5.20 -6.94
CA LYS A 33 27.06 5.47 -6.02
C LYS A 33 26.10 4.28 -5.90
N VAL A 34 25.87 3.55 -7.00
CA VAL A 34 25.01 2.36 -7.01
C VAL A 34 25.65 1.20 -6.22
N GLU A 35 26.93 0.99 -6.34
CA GLU A 35 27.65 -0.06 -5.58
C GLU A 35 27.58 0.23 -4.07
N VAL A 36 27.78 1.49 -3.66
CA VAL A 36 27.66 1.91 -2.25
C VAL A 36 26.23 1.71 -1.76
N LEU A 37 25.22 2.17 -2.52
CA LEU A 37 23.81 2.00 -2.19
C LEU A 37 23.45 0.51 -2.04
N ASN A 38 23.83 -0.32 -3.01
CA ASN A 38 23.60 -1.76 -2.97
C ASN A 38 24.26 -2.41 -1.76
N GLY A 39 25.47 -1.98 -1.41
CA GLY A 39 26.17 -2.40 -0.18
C GLY A 39 25.34 -2.08 1.07
N ASN A 40 24.82 -0.87 1.17
CA ASN A 40 24.00 -0.41 2.29
C ASN A 40 22.67 -1.20 2.37
N ILE A 41 21.97 -1.38 1.26
CA ILE A 41 20.74 -2.20 1.19
C ILE A 41 21.02 -3.62 1.69
N TYR A 42 22.11 -4.24 1.23
CA TYR A 42 22.48 -5.58 1.65
C TYR A 42 22.75 -5.66 3.15
N GLN A 43 23.42 -4.67 3.75
CA GLN A 43 23.66 -4.61 5.20
C GLN A 43 22.37 -4.41 6.00
N VAL A 44 21.46 -3.54 5.54
CA VAL A 44 20.14 -3.37 6.15
C VAL A 44 19.38 -4.70 6.14
N MET A 45 19.33 -5.39 5.00
CA MET A 45 18.71 -6.70 4.88
C MET A 45 19.35 -7.74 5.80
N LYS A 46 20.68 -7.81 5.85
CA LYS A 46 21.38 -8.75 6.76
C LYS A 46 21.13 -8.49 8.23
N THR A 47 20.74 -7.28 8.62
CA THR A 47 20.53 -6.87 10.01
C THR A 47 19.06 -6.91 10.40
N TYR A 48 18.21 -6.22 9.64
CA TYR A 48 16.83 -5.93 10.04
C TYR A 48 15.78 -6.82 9.39
N TYR A 49 16.11 -7.42 8.24
CA TYR A 49 15.13 -8.20 7.47
C TYR A 49 14.60 -9.41 8.25
N LEU A 50 13.31 -9.62 8.24
CA LEU A 50 12.65 -10.69 9.00
C LEU A 50 13.19 -12.09 8.63
N TRP A 51 13.48 -12.32 7.36
CA TRP A 51 14.03 -13.60 6.87
C TRP A 51 15.53 -13.50 6.50
N TYR A 52 16.31 -12.74 7.26
CA TYR A 52 17.75 -12.48 6.98
C TYR A 52 18.61 -13.75 6.81
N ARG A 53 18.19 -14.87 7.40
CA ARG A 53 18.88 -16.15 7.26
C ARG A 53 18.77 -16.76 5.86
N GLU A 54 17.79 -16.35 5.07
CA GLU A 54 17.55 -16.82 3.71
C GLU A 54 18.32 -16.01 2.66
N ILE A 55 18.99 -14.91 3.07
CA ILE A 55 19.76 -14.05 2.17
C ILE A 55 21.04 -14.77 1.70
N PRO A 56 21.23 -14.97 0.39
CA PRO A 56 22.43 -15.60 -0.14
C PRO A 56 23.67 -14.73 0.11
N SER A 57 24.84 -15.40 0.17
CA SER A 57 26.12 -14.70 0.18
C SER A 57 26.48 -14.33 -1.26
N LEU A 58 26.59 -13.04 -1.56
CA LEU A 58 26.89 -12.51 -2.88
C LEU A 58 27.61 -11.15 -2.77
N ASN A 59 28.17 -10.69 -3.89
CA ASN A 59 28.71 -9.33 -3.98
C ASN A 59 27.58 -8.36 -4.38
N PRO A 60 27.09 -7.47 -3.49
CA PRO A 60 26.03 -6.52 -3.81
C PRO A 60 26.44 -5.50 -4.88
N GLY A 61 27.72 -5.16 -4.99
CA GLY A 61 28.23 -4.25 -6.03
C GLY A 61 28.17 -4.81 -7.45
N ALA A 62 27.94 -6.13 -7.62
CA ALA A 62 27.79 -6.72 -8.95
C ALA A 62 26.44 -6.39 -9.63
N PHE A 63 25.47 -5.82 -8.90
CA PHE A 63 24.15 -5.49 -9.42
C PHE A 63 24.08 -4.06 -9.97
N LYS A 64 23.53 -3.92 -11.17
CA LYS A 64 23.44 -2.62 -11.87
C LYS A 64 22.37 -1.68 -11.27
N THR A 65 21.40 -2.22 -10.52
CA THR A 65 20.33 -1.44 -9.90
C THR A 65 20.01 -2.01 -8.52
N PRO A 66 19.50 -1.19 -7.58
CA PRO A 66 19.08 -1.66 -6.27
C PRO A 66 17.86 -2.63 -6.36
N TYR A 67 17.01 -2.49 -7.37
CA TYR A 67 15.89 -3.39 -7.63
C TYR A 67 16.36 -4.81 -7.95
N ALA A 68 17.35 -4.95 -8.86
CA ALA A 68 17.91 -6.24 -9.22
C ALA A 68 18.61 -6.93 -8.02
N LEU A 69 19.26 -6.16 -7.14
CA LEU A 69 19.78 -6.67 -5.89
C LEU A 69 18.67 -7.18 -4.99
N LEU A 70 17.62 -6.37 -4.74
CA LEU A 70 16.50 -6.74 -3.87
C LEU A 70 15.85 -8.05 -4.37
N ASP A 71 15.60 -8.18 -5.64
CA ASP A 71 15.04 -9.41 -6.25
C ASP A 71 15.92 -10.64 -6.02
N ALA A 72 17.24 -10.47 -6.00
CA ALA A 72 18.19 -11.56 -5.77
C ALA A 72 18.31 -11.99 -4.30
N ILE A 73 18.01 -11.09 -3.35
CA ILE A 73 18.23 -11.33 -1.92
C ILE A 73 16.99 -11.52 -1.09
N ARG A 74 15.81 -11.13 -1.59
CA ARG A 74 14.56 -11.31 -0.85
C ARG A 74 14.13 -12.77 -0.80
N SER A 75 13.55 -13.18 0.31
CA SER A 75 12.92 -14.49 0.47
C SER A 75 11.76 -14.69 -0.50
N ARG A 76 11.54 -15.94 -0.94
CA ARG A 76 10.32 -16.28 -1.72
C ARG A 76 9.01 -16.05 -0.96
N LYS A 77 9.05 -15.92 0.37
CA LYS A 77 7.90 -15.58 1.22
C LYS A 77 7.58 -14.09 1.17
N ASP A 78 8.58 -13.27 0.82
CA ASP A 78 8.49 -11.83 0.79
C ASP A 78 7.94 -11.32 -0.54
N ARG A 79 6.74 -10.79 -0.49
CA ARG A 79 6.04 -10.18 -1.62
C ARG A 79 5.94 -8.66 -1.46
N TRP A 80 6.55 -8.08 -0.41
CA TRP A 80 6.24 -6.73 0.07
C TRP A 80 7.45 -5.82 0.19
N SER A 81 8.67 -6.35 0.47
CA SER A 81 9.86 -5.49 0.48
C SER A 81 10.05 -4.80 -0.86
N MET A 82 10.26 -3.50 -0.83
CA MET A 82 10.28 -2.67 -2.03
C MET A 82 11.26 -1.49 -1.92
N ILE A 83 11.56 -0.92 -3.07
CA ILE A 83 12.32 0.30 -3.23
C ILE A 83 11.46 1.26 -4.06
N MET A 84 11.40 2.51 -3.65
CA MET A 84 10.79 3.61 -4.41
C MET A 84 11.84 4.69 -4.64
N THR A 85 11.64 5.56 -5.63
CA THR A 85 12.38 6.81 -5.68
C THR A 85 11.97 7.70 -4.51
N TRP A 86 12.83 8.63 -4.12
CA TRP A 86 12.51 9.59 -3.07
C TRP A 86 11.29 10.46 -3.46
N GLU A 87 11.23 10.88 -4.73
CA GLU A 87 10.13 11.69 -5.25
C GLU A 87 8.78 10.94 -5.18
N GLU A 88 8.74 9.67 -5.62
CA GLU A 88 7.51 8.86 -5.55
C GLU A 88 7.04 8.69 -4.10
N PHE A 89 7.98 8.38 -3.18
CA PHE A 89 7.64 8.19 -1.77
C PHE A 89 7.12 9.48 -1.13
N HIS A 90 7.84 10.58 -1.31
CA HIS A 90 7.49 11.88 -0.74
C HIS A 90 6.14 12.38 -1.26
N SER A 91 5.96 12.36 -2.57
CA SER A 91 4.71 12.76 -3.21
C SER A 91 3.51 11.97 -2.70
N TYR A 92 3.64 10.63 -2.66
CA TYR A 92 2.52 9.77 -2.28
C TYR A 92 2.24 9.76 -0.77
N PHE A 93 3.27 9.50 0.07
CA PHE A 93 3.05 9.28 1.51
C PHE A 93 2.99 10.56 2.33
N GLU A 94 3.72 11.60 1.93
CA GLU A 94 3.84 12.83 2.71
C GLU A 94 2.96 13.94 2.16
N GLU A 95 2.93 14.16 0.82
CA GLU A 95 2.09 15.18 0.21
C GLU A 95 0.69 14.68 -0.16
N GLY A 96 0.53 13.38 -0.39
CA GLY A 96 -0.73 12.78 -0.81
C GLY A 96 -1.08 13.10 -2.26
N ASP A 97 -0.08 13.21 -3.13
CA ASP A 97 -0.25 13.57 -4.52
C ASP A 97 0.34 12.50 -5.46
N TYR A 98 -0.19 12.41 -6.68
CA TYR A 98 0.41 11.65 -7.76
C TYR A 98 0.00 12.21 -9.13
N VAL A 99 0.74 11.90 -10.20
CA VAL A 99 0.38 12.30 -11.55
C VAL A 99 -0.48 11.23 -12.22
N GLY A 100 -1.72 11.57 -12.62
CA GLY A 100 -2.62 10.62 -13.23
C GLY A 100 -3.97 11.20 -13.61
N HIS A 101 -4.95 10.31 -13.78
CA HIS A 101 -6.35 10.66 -14.10
C HIS A 101 -7.29 10.64 -12.90
N GLY A 102 -6.81 10.31 -11.72
CA GLY A 102 -7.60 10.34 -10.47
C GLY A 102 -8.69 9.28 -10.40
N VAL A 103 -8.47 8.07 -10.94
CA VAL A 103 -9.43 6.98 -11.03
C VAL A 103 -8.82 5.68 -10.55
N SER A 104 -9.59 4.88 -9.83
CA SER A 104 -9.27 3.49 -9.49
C SER A 104 -10.22 2.56 -10.21
N PHE A 105 -9.69 1.44 -10.70
CA PHE A 105 -10.45 0.42 -11.39
C PHE A 105 -10.41 -0.91 -10.65
N LYS A 106 -11.43 -1.74 -10.88
CA LYS A 106 -11.53 -3.11 -10.38
C LYS A 106 -12.05 -4.02 -11.48
N GLY A 107 -11.52 -5.25 -11.55
CA GLY A 107 -12.10 -6.30 -12.39
C GLY A 107 -13.42 -6.80 -11.79
N ASP A 108 -14.45 -6.98 -12.62
CA ASP A 108 -15.69 -7.66 -12.25
C ASP A 108 -15.65 -9.17 -12.59
N GLU A 109 -16.72 -9.90 -12.28
CA GLU A 109 -16.81 -11.33 -12.55
C GLU A 109 -16.95 -11.66 -14.05
N GLU A 110 -17.42 -10.72 -14.85
CA GLU A 110 -17.58 -10.80 -16.30
C GLU A 110 -16.26 -10.53 -17.05
N GLY A 111 -15.20 -10.12 -16.33
CA GLY A 111 -13.89 -9.78 -16.90
C GLY A 111 -13.83 -8.37 -17.48
N ASN A 112 -14.71 -7.47 -17.06
CA ASN A 112 -14.62 -6.05 -17.37
C ASN A 112 -13.72 -5.32 -16.37
N LEU A 113 -13.17 -4.20 -16.78
CA LEU A 113 -12.49 -3.24 -15.93
C LEU A 113 -13.45 -2.10 -15.60
N VAL A 114 -13.88 -2.03 -14.33
CA VAL A 114 -14.95 -1.15 -13.86
C VAL A 114 -14.39 -0.07 -12.96
N VAL A 115 -14.89 1.16 -13.08
CA VAL A 115 -14.53 2.26 -12.19
C VAL A 115 -14.99 1.95 -10.76
N ALA A 116 -14.02 1.78 -9.85
CA ALA A 116 -14.28 1.52 -8.44
C ALA A 116 -14.56 2.81 -7.67
N PHE A 117 -13.75 3.84 -7.87
CA PHE A 117 -13.93 5.19 -7.34
C PHE A 117 -13.11 6.21 -8.14
N LEU A 118 -13.38 7.49 -7.91
CA LEU A 118 -12.61 8.61 -8.43
C LEU A 118 -12.32 9.59 -7.30
N PHE A 119 -11.10 10.13 -7.29
CA PHE A 119 -10.74 11.21 -6.38
C PHE A 119 -11.46 12.51 -6.73
N ASP A 120 -11.63 13.40 -5.77
CA ASP A 120 -12.38 14.64 -5.95
C ASP A 120 -11.78 15.56 -7.05
N LYS A 121 -10.45 15.55 -7.17
CA LYS A 121 -9.73 16.32 -8.19
C LYS A 121 -9.54 15.58 -9.52
N SER A 122 -10.20 14.44 -9.72
CA SER A 122 -10.11 13.67 -10.95
C SER A 122 -10.65 14.42 -12.17
N PRO A 123 -9.86 14.58 -13.25
CA PRO A 123 -10.37 15.12 -14.51
C PRO A 123 -11.43 14.23 -15.16
N LEU A 124 -11.41 12.92 -14.91
CA LEU A 124 -12.46 12.00 -15.37
C LEU A 124 -13.76 12.22 -14.58
N LYS A 125 -13.69 12.45 -13.26
CA LYS A 125 -14.85 12.82 -12.43
C LYS A 125 -15.46 14.13 -12.90
N ALA A 126 -14.63 15.13 -13.20
CA ALA A 126 -15.08 16.41 -13.74
C ALA A 126 -15.74 16.28 -15.12
N ALA A 127 -15.37 15.27 -15.91
CA ALA A 127 -15.98 14.93 -17.20
C ALA A 127 -17.26 14.06 -17.07
N GLY A 128 -17.69 13.75 -15.83
CA GLY A 128 -18.94 13.03 -15.56
C GLY A 128 -18.78 11.51 -15.46
N VAL A 129 -17.56 10.98 -15.48
CA VAL A 129 -17.30 9.54 -15.23
C VAL A 129 -17.68 9.21 -13.79
N GLY A 130 -18.39 8.11 -13.59
CA GLY A 130 -18.87 7.65 -12.30
C GLY A 130 -18.44 6.24 -11.94
N ARG A 131 -18.60 5.88 -10.66
CA ARG A 131 -18.46 4.50 -10.18
C ARG A 131 -19.39 3.58 -10.96
N GLY A 132 -18.91 2.39 -11.29
CA GLY A 132 -19.67 1.38 -12.03
C GLY A 132 -19.55 1.48 -13.55
N TRP A 133 -18.95 2.54 -14.09
CA TRP A 133 -18.71 2.63 -15.52
C TRP A 133 -17.64 1.63 -15.96
N ILE A 134 -17.88 0.96 -17.09
CA ILE A 134 -16.96 -0.05 -17.64
C ILE A 134 -15.97 0.62 -18.60
N LEU A 135 -14.67 0.43 -18.40
CA LEU A 135 -13.64 0.88 -19.32
C LEU A 135 -13.54 -0.09 -20.50
N LYS A 136 -13.90 0.37 -21.70
CA LYS A 136 -13.90 -0.44 -22.93
C LYS A 136 -12.60 -0.31 -23.72
N SER A 137 -12.04 0.90 -23.82
CA SER A 137 -10.76 1.12 -24.50
C SER A 137 -10.04 2.35 -23.98
N VAL A 138 -8.71 2.37 -24.19
CA VAL A 138 -7.84 3.53 -23.98
C VAL A 138 -6.95 3.71 -25.19
N ASN A 139 -6.92 4.92 -25.76
CA ASN A 139 -6.11 5.27 -26.95
C ASN A 139 -6.34 4.31 -28.13
N GLY A 140 -7.59 3.83 -28.31
CA GLY A 140 -7.96 2.88 -29.36
C GLY A 140 -7.66 1.41 -29.04
N THR A 141 -6.96 1.12 -27.93
CA THR A 141 -6.71 -0.25 -27.48
C THR A 141 -7.88 -0.75 -26.64
N THR A 142 -8.54 -1.82 -27.08
CA THR A 142 -9.62 -2.48 -26.33
C THR A 142 -9.07 -3.12 -25.06
N ILE A 143 -9.79 -2.95 -23.94
CA ILE A 143 -9.42 -3.51 -22.64
C ILE A 143 -9.91 -4.96 -22.54
N SER A 144 -9.01 -5.83 -22.11
CA SER A 144 -9.28 -7.24 -21.78
C SER A 144 -8.36 -7.69 -20.64
N PRO A 145 -8.57 -8.86 -20.04
CA PRO A 145 -7.69 -9.41 -19.01
C PRO A 145 -6.21 -9.57 -19.44
N GLU A 146 -5.96 -9.65 -20.76
CA GLU A 146 -4.61 -9.78 -21.34
C GLU A 146 -3.97 -8.43 -21.66
N THR A 147 -4.66 -7.32 -21.43
CA THR A 147 -4.16 -5.97 -21.74
C THR A 147 -2.90 -5.64 -20.92
N ASN A 148 -1.84 -5.25 -21.62
CA ASN A 148 -0.64 -4.71 -20.96
C ASN A 148 -0.84 -3.22 -20.66
N PHE A 149 -1.00 -2.89 -19.38
CA PHE A 149 -1.25 -1.52 -18.92
C PHE A 149 0.02 -0.66 -18.81
N ASN A 150 1.23 -1.24 -18.77
CA ASN A 150 2.48 -0.53 -18.49
C ASN A 150 2.78 0.62 -19.47
N THR A 151 2.33 0.51 -20.72
CA THR A 151 2.57 1.51 -21.76
C THR A 151 1.29 2.19 -22.25
N LEU A 152 0.13 1.73 -21.81
CA LEU A 152 -1.18 2.12 -22.34
C LEU A 152 -1.50 3.59 -22.09
N PHE A 153 -1.10 4.10 -20.93
CA PHE A 153 -1.39 5.46 -20.49
C PHE A 153 -0.26 6.46 -20.78
N GLY A 154 0.86 6.00 -21.37
CA GLY A 154 2.05 6.83 -21.56
C GLY A 154 2.77 7.19 -20.25
N GLU A 155 3.71 8.12 -20.31
CA GLU A 155 4.50 8.56 -19.15
C GLU A 155 3.64 9.26 -18.10
N ASP A 156 4.05 9.17 -16.82
CA ASP A 156 3.36 9.80 -15.69
C ASP A 156 3.79 11.28 -15.54
N VAL A 157 3.52 12.03 -16.61
CA VAL A 157 3.81 13.46 -16.73
C VAL A 157 2.51 14.23 -16.93
N ALA A 158 2.35 15.33 -16.20
CA ALA A 158 1.19 16.21 -16.34
C ALA A 158 1.06 16.73 -17.78
N GLY A 159 -0.16 16.70 -18.33
CA GLY A 159 -0.47 17.09 -19.69
C GLY A 159 -0.51 15.95 -20.71
N VAL A 160 -0.02 14.73 -20.36
CA VAL A 160 -0.19 13.54 -21.21
C VAL A 160 -1.67 13.25 -21.39
N GLU A 161 -2.13 13.24 -22.64
CA GLU A 161 -3.54 13.07 -23.03
C GLU A 161 -3.84 11.60 -23.31
N ASN A 162 -4.98 11.12 -22.79
CA ASN A 162 -5.52 9.81 -23.13
C ASN A 162 -6.99 9.93 -23.55
N THR A 163 -7.38 9.14 -24.55
CA THR A 163 -8.76 8.99 -24.99
C THR A 163 -9.34 7.71 -24.39
N PHE A 164 -10.36 7.84 -23.55
CA PHE A 164 -11.06 6.74 -22.92
C PHE A 164 -12.40 6.50 -23.61
N VAL A 165 -12.78 5.24 -23.76
CA VAL A 165 -14.15 4.86 -24.11
C VAL A 165 -14.70 4.08 -22.93
N PHE A 166 -15.74 4.61 -22.32
CA PHE A 166 -16.50 3.97 -21.25
C PHE A 166 -17.88 3.52 -21.71
N GLU A 167 -18.44 2.56 -21.00
CA GLU A 167 -19.86 2.24 -21.03
C GLU A 167 -20.45 2.65 -19.68
N ASP A 168 -21.46 3.52 -19.67
CA ASP A 168 -22.12 3.99 -18.44
C ASP A 168 -23.10 2.93 -17.86
N LEU A 169 -23.76 3.28 -16.74
CA LEU A 169 -24.70 2.36 -16.08
C LEU A 169 -25.95 2.06 -16.90
N GLU A 170 -26.29 2.91 -17.89
CA GLU A 170 -27.38 2.73 -18.84
C GLU A 170 -26.95 1.97 -20.11
N GLY A 171 -25.68 1.51 -20.19
CA GLY A 171 -25.12 0.80 -21.33
C GLY A 171 -24.75 1.72 -22.51
N GLN A 172 -24.67 3.04 -22.29
CA GLN A 172 -24.31 3.99 -23.34
C GLN A 172 -22.79 4.18 -23.43
N SER A 173 -22.28 4.16 -24.65
CA SER A 173 -20.84 4.44 -24.89
C SER A 173 -20.55 5.93 -24.76
N LYS A 174 -19.53 6.26 -23.97
CA LYS A 174 -19.03 7.64 -23.75
C LYS A 174 -17.55 7.71 -24.08
N THR A 175 -17.19 8.61 -25.00
CA THR A 175 -15.78 8.91 -25.29
C THR A 175 -15.36 10.14 -24.51
N ILE A 176 -14.33 10.00 -23.69
CA ILE A 176 -13.78 11.07 -22.84
C ILE A 176 -12.30 11.25 -23.17
N VAL A 177 -11.92 12.49 -23.48
CA VAL A 177 -10.51 12.88 -23.57
C VAL A 177 -10.09 13.50 -22.26
N SER A 178 -9.03 12.99 -21.66
CA SER A 178 -8.54 13.44 -20.35
C SER A 178 -7.03 13.61 -20.36
N LYS A 179 -6.54 14.64 -19.69
CA LYS A 179 -5.10 14.88 -19.50
C LYS A 179 -4.70 14.50 -18.09
N LYS A 180 -3.55 13.80 -17.97
CA LYS A 180 -2.94 13.57 -16.65
C LYS A 180 -2.66 14.92 -15.98
N GLN A 181 -2.89 14.98 -14.70
CA GLN A 181 -2.57 16.12 -13.83
C GLN A 181 -2.10 15.64 -12.46
N ILE A 182 -1.57 16.53 -11.65
CA ILE A 182 -1.32 16.24 -10.25
C ILE A 182 -2.68 16.06 -9.56
N ILE A 183 -2.88 14.88 -8.98
CA ILE A 183 -4.10 14.48 -8.26
C ILE A 183 -3.80 14.51 -6.77
N SER A 184 -4.43 15.40 -6.05
CA SER A 184 -4.43 15.32 -4.57
C SER A 184 -5.39 14.22 -4.13
N ILE A 185 -4.86 13.29 -3.37
CA ILE A 185 -5.57 12.14 -2.84
C ILE A 185 -6.41 12.59 -1.65
N ASN A 186 -7.74 12.58 -1.80
CA ASN A 186 -8.63 12.64 -0.66
C ASN A 186 -8.80 11.20 -0.13
N THR A 187 -8.20 10.91 1.01
CA THR A 187 -8.18 9.54 1.58
C THR A 187 -9.54 9.15 2.15
N VAL A 188 -10.31 10.11 2.63
CA VAL A 188 -11.74 9.94 2.95
C VAL A 188 -12.54 10.15 1.68
N LEU A 189 -12.88 9.04 1.00
CA LEU A 189 -13.66 9.05 -0.24
C LEU A 189 -15.12 9.44 -0.01
N GLU A 190 -15.69 9.04 1.14
CA GLU A 190 -17.07 9.32 1.50
C GLU A 190 -17.24 9.27 3.02
N LYS A 191 -17.99 10.20 3.57
CA LYS A 191 -18.46 10.18 4.96
C LYS A 191 -19.92 10.63 5.03
N LYS A 192 -20.74 9.86 5.72
CA LYS A 192 -22.15 10.20 5.91
C LYS A 192 -22.76 9.55 7.14
N ILE A 193 -23.93 9.99 7.52
CA ILE A 193 -24.76 9.36 8.53
C ILE A 193 -25.86 8.57 7.83
N LEU A 194 -26.01 7.33 8.23
CA LEU A 194 -27.08 6.42 7.84
C LEU A 194 -27.95 6.12 9.06
N GLU A 195 -29.10 5.51 8.86
CA GLU A 195 -29.99 5.10 9.94
C GLU A 195 -30.32 3.60 9.83
N ALA A 196 -30.25 2.88 10.94
CA ALA A 196 -30.67 1.49 11.03
C ALA A 196 -31.07 1.12 12.45
N GLY A 197 -32.20 0.41 12.63
CA GLY A 197 -32.67 -0.02 13.94
C GLY A 197 -32.90 1.13 14.93
N GLY A 198 -33.22 2.33 14.46
CA GLY A 198 -33.39 3.54 15.28
C GLY A 198 -32.07 4.15 15.78
N LYS A 199 -30.95 3.80 15.19
CA LYS A 199 -29.60 4.29 15.53
C LYS A 199 -29.01 5.11 14.40
N ASN A 200 -28.20 6.13 14.75
CA ASN A 200 -27.31 6.82 13.84
C ASN A 200 -26.07 5.96 13.55
N VAL A 201 -25.80 5.69 12.28
CA VAL A 201 -24.70 4.87 11.81
C VAL A 201 -23.73 5.76 11.03
N GLY A 202 -22.52 5.97 11.54
CA GLY A 202 -21.45 6.62 10.78
C GLY A 202 -20.96 5.69 9.67
N TYR A 203 -20.84 6.20 8.46
CA TYR A 203 -20.17 5.51 7.34
C TYR A 203 -18.96 6.31 6.90
N LEU A 204 -17.82 5.62 6.80
CA LEU A 204 -16.53 6.17 6.40
C LEU A 204 -15.92 5.26 5.32
N ALA A 205 -15.82 5.70 4.08
CA ALA A 205 -15.00 5.05 3.07
C ALA A 205 -13.60 5.64 3.10
N PHE A 206 -12.61 4.83 3.47
CA PHE A 206 -11.24 5.27 3.73
C PHE A 206 -10.25 4.49 2.87
N GLU A 207 -9.49 5.21 2.04
CA GLU A 207 -8.74 4.67 0.92
C GLU A 207 -7.27 4.37 1.24
N SER A 208 -6.60 5.18 2.07
CA SER A 208 -5.16 5.01 2.32
C SER A 208 -4.73 5.61 3.66
N PHE A 209 -3.74 4.98 4.32
CA PHE A 209 -3.11 5.46 5.54
C PHE A 209 -1.85 6.25 5.19
N ILE A 210 -1.99 7.51 4.75
CA ILE A 210 -0.90 8.43 4.42
C ILE A 210 -0.96 9.69 5.30
N THR A 211 0.09 10.50 5.32
CA THR A 211 0.18 11.66 6.24
C THR A 211 -1.04 12.58 6.19
N PRO A 212 -1.58 12.97 5.02
CA PRO A 212 -2.76 13.84 4.97
C PRO A 212 -4.03 13.23 5.57
N SER A 213 -4.10 11.91 5.71
CA SER A 213 -5.29 11.20 6.23
C SER A 213 -5.65 11.62 7.65
N THR A 214 -4.68 12.04 8.45
CA THR A 214 -4.90 12.40 9.86
C THR A 214 -5.94 13.53 9.99
N GLU A 215 -5.77 14.61 9.21
CA GLU A 215 -6.69 15.76 9.23
C GLU A 215 -8.07 15.41 8.68
N GLU A 216 -8.13 14.58 7.61
CA GLU A 216 -9.39 14.14 7.03
C GLU A 216 -10.17 13.23 7.98
N LEU A 217 -9.47 12.33 8.70
CA LEU A 217 -10.06 11.46 9.73
C LEU A 217 -10.56 12.28 10.93
N ASP A 218 -9.79 13.25 11.41
CA ASP A 218 -10.21 14.16 12.49
C ASP A 218 -11.49 14.91 12.12
N SER A 219 -11.56 15.42 10.89
CA SER A 219 -12.76 16.06 10.35
C SER A 219 -13.96 15.12 10.30
N ALA A 220 -13.75 13.86 9.87
CA ALA A 220 -14.81 12.86 9.79
C ALA A 220 -15.34 12.49 11.18
N PHE A 221 -14.45 12.25 12.14
CA PHE A 221 -14.85 11.88 13.49
C PHE A 221 -15.42 13.05 14.30
N SER A 222 -14.98 14.28 14.04
CA SER A 222 -15.65 15.47 14.56
C SER A 222 -17.12 15.54 14.14
N TYR A 223 -17.40 15.26 12.86
CA TYR A 223 -18.76 15.18 12.34
C TYR A 223 -19.55 14.03 12.99
N PHE A 224 -18.97 12.84 13.11
CA PHE A 224 -19.61 11.68 13.75
C PHE A 224 -19.92 11.92 15.23
N ASN A 225 -18.99 12.51 15.97
CA ASN A 225 -19.18 12.85 17.38
C ASN A 225 -20.29 13.90 17.57
N SER A 226 -20.35 14.92 16.70
CA SER A 226 -21.40 15.96 16.76
C SER A 226 -22.79 15.42 16.45
N THR A 227 -22.88 14.36 15.65
CA THR A 227 -24.15 13.70 15.25
C THR A 227 -24.55 12.59 16.24
N GLY A 228 -23.65 12.20 17.14
CA GLY A 228 -23.93 11.19 18.17
C GLY A 228 -24.15 9.81 17.56
N ILE A 229 -23.23 9.33 16.72
CA ILE A 229 -23.31 7.99 16.12
C ILE A 229 -23.29 6.90 17.21
N GLN A 230 -24.00 5.82 17.00
CA GLN A 230 -24.10 4.67 17.89
C GLN A 230 -23.53 3.41 17.28
N GLU A 231 -23.34 3.40 15.95
CA GLU A 231 -22.70 2.36 15.17
C GLU A 231 -21.74 3.01 14.15
N LEU A 232 -20.72 2.26 13.71
CA LEU A 232 -19.74 2.75 12.74
C LEU A 232 -19.44 1.68 11.70
N ILE A 233 -19.44 2.10 10.44
CA ILE A 233 -18.96 1.34 9.28
C ILE A 233 -17.69 2.02 8.78
N VAL A 234 -16.58 1.29 8.73
CA VAL A 234 -15.32 1.73 8.12
C VAL A 234 -15.10 0.87 6.87
N ASP A 235 -15.26 1.47 5.71
CA ASP A 235 -15.11 0.79 4.43
C ASP A 235 -13.65 0.87 3.96
N LEU A 236 -12.95 -0.24 4.11
CA LEU A 236 -11.54 -0.42 3.74
C LEU A 236 -11.36 -1.28 2.48
N ARG A 237 -12.43 -1.55 1.71
CA ARG A 237 -12.38 -2.52 0.58
C ARG A 237 -11.34 -2.17 -0.50
N TYR A 238 -10.94 -0.90 -0.61
CA TYR A 238 -9.93 -0.42 -1.55
C TYR A 238 -8.65 0.05 -0.86
N ASN A 239 -8.53 -0.12 0.46
CA ASN A 239 -7.43 0.39 1.25
C ASN A 239 -6.30 -0.65 1.38
N GLY A 240 -5.20 -0.41 0.67
CA GLY A 240 -4.00 -1.27 0.69
C GLY A 240 -3.13 -1.13 1.94
N GLY A 241 -3.49 -0.25 2.88
CA GLY A 241 -2.69 0.02 4.08
C GLY A 241 -1.96 1.35 4.02
N GLY A 242 -0.77 1.42 4.56
CA GLY A 242 0.09 2.59 4.66
C GLY A 242 0.76 2.72 6.02
N GLN A 243 0.83 3.93 6.55
CA GLN A 243 1.55 4.30 7.77
C GLN A 243 0.83 3.80 9.03
N MET A 244 1.58 3.14 9.92
CA MET A 244 1.03 2.55 11.15
C MET A 244 0.65 3.58 12.20
N ASP A 245 1.25 4.75 12.21
CA ASP A 245 0.88 5.87 13.08
C ASP A 245 -0.50 6.44 12.71
N VAL A 246 -0.83 6.52 11.42
CA VAL A 246 -2.18 6.88 10.96
C VAL A 246 -3.20 5.81 11.35
N ALA A 247 -2.83 4.52 11.27
CA ALA A 247 -3.71 3.44 11.75
C ALA A 247 -3.91 3.52 13.27
N GLN A 248 -2.86 3.79 14.02
CA GLN A 248 -2.95 4.01 15.46
C GLN A 248 -3.85 5.20 15.80
N HIS A 249 -3.74 6.30 15.05
CA HIS A 249 -4.59 7.48 15.19
C HIS A 249 -6.07 7.14 14.97
N LEU A 250 -6.38 6.43 13.88
CA LEU A 250 -7.75 5.96 13.59
C LEU A 250 -8.29 5.03 14.69
N ALA A 251 -7.45 4.13 15.23
CA ALA A 251 -7.85 3.29 16.37
C ALA A 251 -8.23 4.14 17.60
N GLY A 252 -7.51 5.24 17.84
CA GLY A 252 -7.84 6.23 18.87
C GLY A 252 -9.16 6.93 18.61
N LEU A 253 -9.39 7.40 17.39
CA LEU A 253 -10.66 8.03 16.99
C LEU A 253 -11.87 7.09 17.12
N ILE A 254 -11.69 5.79 16.89
CA ILE A 254 -12.76 4.80 17.04
C ILE A 254 -13.04 4.46 18.51
N SER A 255 -12.01 4.30 19.34
CA SER A 255 -12.19 3.58 20.60
C SER A 255 -11.47 4.16 21.83
N SER A 256 -10.83 5.34 21.75
CA SER A 256 -10.06 5.94 22.84
C SER A 256 -10.85 6.08 24.14
N SER A 257 -12.14 6.45 24.08
CA SER A 257 -12.99 6.64 25.27
C SER A 257 -13.15 5.35 26.11
N LYS A 258 -13.12 4.17 25.47
CA LYS A 258 -13.26 2.85 26.13
C LYS A 258 -11.95 2.11 26.28
N HIS A 259 -11.08 2.22 25.28
CA HIS A 259 -9.94 1.33 25.13
C HIS A 259 -8.58 2.06 25.03
N GLY A 260 -8.54 3.39 25.28
CA GLY A 260 -7.30 4.15 25.35
C GLY A 260 -6.27 3.53 26.29
N GLY A 261 -5.03 3.37 25.83
CA GLY A 261 -3.95 2.69 26.56
C GLY A 261 -3.92 1.15 26.42
N LYS A 262 -4.95 0.52 25.83
CA LYS A 262 -4.94 -0.91 25.51
C LYS A 262 -4.01 -1.20 24.34
N ILE A 263 -3.48 -2.42 24.27
CA ILE A 263 -2.56 -2.84 23.21
C ILE A 263 -3.30 -2.84 21.88
N PHE A 264 -2.81 -2.05 20.92
CA PHE A 264 -3.26 -2.05 19.53
C PHE A 264 -2.56 -3.18 18.75
N CYS A 265 -1.23 -3.17 18.76
CA CYS A 265 -0.45 -4.24 18.14
C CYS A 265 0.93 -4.40 18.79
N LYS A 266 1.57 -5.52 18.49
CA LYS A 266 2.94 -5.84 18.89
C LYS A 266 3.78 -6.07 17.65
N TYR A 267 5.01 -5.53 17.66
CA TYR A 267 6.02 -5.76 16.64
C TYR A 267 7.03 -6.78 17.17
N GLN A 268 7.25 -7.85 16.41
CA GLN A 268 8.24 -8.88 16.72
C GLN A 268 9.26 -8.96 15.59
N HIS A 269 10.49 -8.61 15.89
CA HIS A 269 11.63 -8.58 14.97
C HIS A 269 12.34 -9.94 14.88
N ASN A 270 13.37 -9.98 14.02
CA ASN A 270 14.28 -11.12 14.01
C ASN A 270 15.18 -11.11 15.26
N ASP A 271 15.86 -12.24 15.52
CA ASP A 271 16.66 -12.44 16.73
C ASP A 271 17.89 -11.54 16.88
N LYS A 272 18.38 -10.93 15.78
CA LYS A 272 19.49 -9.97 15.83
C LYS A 272 19.09 -8.62 16.41
N VAL A 273 17.86 -8.25 16.26
CA VAL A 273 17.32 -6.92 16.62
C VAL A 273 16.05 -7.03 17.48
N SER A 274 15.93 -8.12 18.24
CA SER A 274 14.79 -8.35 19.17
C SER A 274 14.65 -7.26 20.25
N SER A 275 15.71 -6.49 20.50
CA SER A 275 15.62 -5.30 21.36
C SER A 275 14.72 -4.19 20.82
N LEU A 276 14.34 -4.25 19.53
CA LEU A 276 13.36 -3.36 18.89
C LEU A 276 11.92 -3.84 19.03
N ASP A 277 11.70 -5.05 19.61
CA ASP A 277 10.34 -5.52 19.87
C ASP A 277 9.58 -4.51 20.71
N THR A 278 8.39 -4.14 20.23
CA THR A 278 7.62 -3.09 20.86
C THR A 278 6.13 -3.38 20.88
N THR A 279 5.45 -2.69 21.77
CA THR A 279 3.99 -2.73 21.91
C THR A 279 3.43 -1.36 21.64
N VAL A 280 2.57 -1.26 20.64
CA VAL A 280 1.85 -0.04 20.27
C VAL A 280 0.48 -0.08 20.95
N THR A 281 0.07 1.04 21.56
CA THR A 281 -1.22 1.13 22.27
C THR A 281 -2.19 2.02 21.51
N ILE A 282 -3.48 1.81 21.74
CA ILE A 282 -4.54 2.72 21.30
C ILE A 282 -4.32 4.05 22.02
N PRO A 283 -4.26 5.19 21.32
CA PRO A 283 -4.10 6.50 21.93
C PRO A 283 -5.18 6.78 22.99
N ALA A 284 -4.77 7.31 24.13
CA ALA A 284 -5.69 7.70 25.21
C ALA A 284 -6.00 9.19 25.15
N GLY A 285 -7.19 9.59 25.64
CA GLY A 285 -7.58 10.99 25.77
C GLY A 285 -8.10 11.63 24.48
N MET A 286 -8.27 10.87 23.41
CA MET A 286 -8.92 11.36 22.20
C MET A 286 -10.44 11.33 22.34
N SER A 287 -11.11 12.30 21.71
CA SER A 287 -12.57 12.29 21.59
C SER A 287 -12.99 11.19 20.61
N SER A 288 -13.69 10.18 21.10
CA SER A 288 -14.20 9.08 20.28
C SER A 288 -15.65 8.76 20.64
N PRO A 289 -16.46 8.26 19.68
CA PRO A 289 -17.81 7.82 19.98
C PRO A 289 -17.79 6.62 20.93
N ASN A 290 -18.87 6.44 21.70
CA ASN A 290 -18.98 5.37 22.69
C ASN A 290 -19.51 4.07 22.04
N LEU A 291 -18.73 3.48 21.12
CA LEU A 291 -19.13 2.31 20.35
C LEU A 291 -18.94 1.00 21.12
N GLU A 292 -19.88 0.04 20.95
CA GLU A 292 -19.73 -1.33 21.41
C GLU A 292 -19.08 -2.21 20.33
N ARG A 293 -19.29 -1.85 19.06
CA ARG A 293 -18.77 -2.58 17.90
C ARG A 293 -18.40 -1.65 16.77
N VAL A 294 -17.64 -2.21 15.83
CA VAL A 294 -17.30 -1.57 14.55
C VAL A 294 -17.46 -2.58 13.42
N PHE A 295 -18.02 -2.13 12.30
CA PHE A 295 -18.10 -2.91 11.07
C PHE A 295 -17.01 -2.46 10.11
N PHE A 296 -16.25 -3.41 9.58
CA PHE A 296 -15.31 -3.17 8.49
C PHE A 296 -15.87 -3.79 7.21
N ILE A 297 -15.97 -3.00 6.15
CA ILE A 297 -16.15 -3.56 4.81
C ILE A 297 -14.75 -3.80 4.25
N ALA A 298 -14.46 -5.06 3.92
CA ALA A 298 -13.13 -5.47 3.48
C ALA A 298 -13.18 -6.28 2.19
N SER A 299 -12.05 -6.36 1.52
CA SER A 299 -11.85 -7.19 0.32
C SER A 299 -10.40 -7.68 0.27
N ARG A 300 -10.06 -8.46 -0.75
CA ARG A 300 -8.66 -8.83 -1.03
C ARG A 300 -7.74 -7.62 -1.31
N GLY A 301 -8.30 -6.43 -1.47
CA GLY A 301 -7.57 -5.18 -1.52
C GLY A 301 -7.23 -4.58 -0.15
N SER A 302 -7.89 -5.06 0.93
CA SER A 302 -7.65 -4.58 2.29
C SER A 302 -6.41 -5.26 2.87
N ALA A 303 -5.32 -4.52 3.11
CA ALA A 303 -4.04 -5.09 3.49
C ALA A 303 -3.30 -4.28 4.56
N SER A 304 -2.31 -4.91 5.21
CA SER A 304 -1.32 -4.22 6.07
C SER A 304 -1.97 -3.41 7.19
N ALA A 305 -1.88 -2.07 7.19
CA ALA A 305 -2.49 -1.19 8.19
C ALA A 305 -4.01 -1.38 8.31
N SER A 306 -4.72 -1.68 7.21
CA SER A 306 -6.14 -2.05 7.22
C SER A 306 -6.39 -3.33 8.02
N GLU A 307 -5.54 -4.33 7.84
CA GLU A 307 -5.62 -5.59 8.59
C GLU A 307 -5.21 -5.40 10.05
N ALA A 308 -4.22 -4.54 10.31
CA ALA A 308 -3.82 -4.15 11.66
C ALA A 308 -4.97 -3.45 12.41
N MET A 309 -5.78 -2.62 11.74
CA MET A 309 -6.99 -2.01 12.31
C MET A 309 -7.99 -3.08 12.76
N ILE A 310 -8.36 -3.99 11.87
CA ILE A 310 -9.31 -5.08 12.14
C ILE A 310 -8.80 -5.95 13.29
N ASN A 311 -7.57 -6.46 13.15
CA ASN A 311 -6.94 -7.36 14.11
C ASN A 311 -6.66 -6.69 15.47
N GLY A 312 -6.28 -5.42 15.46
CA GLY A 312 -5.89 -4.67 16.66
C GLY A 312 -7.07 -4.28 17.56
N LEU A 313 -8.24 -4.05 16.98
CA LEU A 313 -9.47 -3.73 17.71
C LEU A 313 -10.24 -4.97 18.19
N ASP A 314 -10.09 -6.12 17.50
CA ASP A 314 -10.80 -7.37 17.79
C ASP A 314 -10.71 -7.84 19.27
N PRO A 315 -9.57 -7.73 20.00
CA PRO A 315 -9.49 -8.10 21.41
C PRO A 315 -10.33 -7.22 22.36
N TRP A 316 -10.80 -6.07 21.92
CA TRP A 316 -11.34 -5.02 22.78
C TRP A 316 -12.80 -4.69 22.54
N MET A 317 -13.32 -4.91 21.34
CA MET A 317 -14.68 -4.61 20.95
C MET A 317 -15.22 -5.65 19.96
N ASP A 318 -16.52 -5.66 19.72
CA ASP A 318 -17.12 -6.51 18.68
C ASP A 318 -16.73 -5.99 17.28
N VAL A 319 -15.82 -6.68 16.61
CA VAL A 319 -15.34 -6.37 15.27
C VAL A 319 -16.05 -7.28 14.27
N GLN A 320 -16.78 -6.69 13.33
CA GLN A 320 -17.50 -7.40 12.29
C GLN A 320 -16.91 -7.07 10.92
N VAL A 321 -16.51 -8.09 10.16
CA VAL A 321 -15.98 -7.94 8.80
C VAL A 321 -17.02 -8.39 7.78
N VAL A 322 -17.36 -7.53 6.84
CA VAL A 322 -18.33 -7.79 5.76
C VAL A 322 -17.68 -7.55 4.41
N GLY A 323 -18.00 -8.39 3.43
CA GLY A 323 -17.40 -8.32 2.08
C GLY A 323 -16.64 -9.59 1.76
N ASP A 324 -15.31 -9.54 1.68
CA ASP A 324 -14.45 -10.71 1.45
C ASP A 324 -13.36 -10.78 2.52
N SER A 325 -12.61 -11.88 2.51
CA SER A 325 -11.38 -11.99 3.30
C SER A 325 -10.38 -10.92 2.86
N THR A 326 -9.56 -10.48 3.82
CA THR A 326 -8.51 -9.50 3.53
C THR A 326 -7.33 -10.10 2.76
N TYR A 327 -6.30 -9.30 2.48
CA TYR A 327 -5.14 -9.68 1.66
C TYR A 327 -4.25 -10.75 2.30
N GLY A 328 -3.89 -10.57 3.57
CA GLY A 328 -2.97 -11.47 4.30
C GLY A 328 -1.55 -10.94 4.44
N LYS A 329 -1.36 -9.67 4.81
CA LYS A 329 -0.06 -9.07 5.11
C LYS A 329 0.08 -8.83 6.61
N SER A 330 0.46 -9.86 7.35
CA SER A 330 0.69 -9.82 8.81
C SER A 330 2.13 -9.42 9.18
N VAL A 331 2.78 -8.63 8.34
CA VAL A 331 4.16 -8.15 8.53
C VAL A 331 4.25 -6.65 8.30
N GLY A 332 5.22 -6.02 8.93
CA GLY A 332 5.49 -4.60 8.79
C GLY A 332 6.88 -4.30 8.24
N MET A 333 7.01 -3.10 7.71
CA MET A 333 8.22 -2.59 7.09
C MET A 333 8.66 -1.33 7.80
N TYR A 334 9.97 -1.09 7.84
CA TYR A 334 10.51 0.23 8.15
C TYR A 334 10.83 0.96 6.85
N VAL A 335 10.76 2.27 6.92
CA VAL A 335 11.27 3.13 5.85
C VAL A 335 12.71 3.47 6.16
N VAL A 336 13.62 3.05 5.28
CA VAL A 336 15.05 3.38 5.36
C VAL A 336 15.35 4.47 4.36
N ASP A 337 15.78 5.61 4.87
CA ASP A 337 16.07 6.79 4.06
C ASP A 337 17.43 6.64 3.35
N PHE A 338 17.37 6.54 2.03
CA PHE A 338 18.49 6.61 1.10
C PHE A 338 18.32 7.78 0.12
N SER A 339 17.65 8.87 0.54
CA SER A 339 17.37 10.07 -0.29
C SER A 339 18.65 10.69 -0.88
N ALA A 340 19.79 10.60 -0.17
CA ALA A 340 21.09 11.00 -0.70
C ALA A 340 21.50 10.25 -1.99
N TYR A 341 20.89 9.09 -2.24
CA TYR A 341 21.03 8.29 -3.46
C TYR A 341 19.79 8.36 -4.36
N GLY A 342 18.75 9.11 -3.96
CA GLY A 342 17.47 9.24 -4.67
C GLY A 342 16.48 8.12 -4.41
N TYR A 343 16.63 7.34 -3.32
CA TYR A 343 15.77 6.19 -3.03
C TYR A 343 15.30 6.15 -1.59
N MET A 344 14.13 5.47 -1.41
CA MET A 344 13.62 5.01 -0.13
C MET A 344 13.51 3.50 -0.19
N PHE A 345 13.93 2.80 0.86
CA PHE A 345 13.92 1.34 0.92
C PHE A 345 13.03 0.85 2.06
N MET A 346 12.12 -0.06 1.75
CA MET A 346 11.14 -0.59 2.70
C MET A 346 11.24 -2.12 2.81
N PRO A 347 12.20 -2.63 3.62
CA PRO A 347 12.30 -4.08 3.90
C PRO A 347 11.25 -4.53 4.90
N VAL A 348 10.77 -5.76 4.78
CA VAL A 348 9.96 -6.42 5.82
C VAL A 348 10.84 -6.68 7.04
N CYS A 349 10.52 -6.03 8.16
CA CYS A 349 11.38 -6.05 9.35
C CYS A 349 10.77 -6.80 10.54
N PHE A 350 9.45 -6.86 10.65
CA PHE A 350 8.79 -7.42 11.82
C PHE A 350 7.47 -8.12 11.49
N LYS A 351 7.04 -9.02 12.38
CA LYS A 351 5.69 -9.59 12.39
C LYS A 351 4.76 -8.69 13.21
N LEU A 352 3.50 -8.68 12.84
CA LEU A 352 2.43 -8.00 13.57
C LEU A 352 1.56 -9.03 14.30
N SER A 353 1.19 -8.74 15.54
CA SER A 353 0.17 -9.47 16.28
C SER A 353 -0.65 -8.53 17.16
N ASN A 354 -1.86 -8.94 17.53
CA ASN A 354 -2.73 -8.19 18.43
C ASN A 354 -2.43 -8.47 19.93
N ALA A 355 -3.27 -7.97 20.83
CA ALA A 355 -3.13 -8.15 22.26
C ALA A 355 -3.15 -9.64 22.68
N ASN A 356 -3.90 -10.48 21.96
CA ASN A 356 -4.03 -11.92 22.19
C ASN A 356 -2.90 -12.73 21.50
N ASN A 357 -1.86 -12.07 20.95
CA ASN A 357 -0.77 -12.64 20.15
C ASN A 357 -1.23 -13.28 18.83
N PHE A 358 -2.42 -12.96 18.35
CA PHE A 358 -2.87 -13.41 17.04
C PHE A 358 -2.27 -12.52 15.95
N GLY A 359 -1.57 -13.11 14.99
CA GLY A 359 -0.88 -12.44 13.86
C GLY A 359 -0.66 -13.39 12.68
N ASP A 360 -1.16 -14.62 12.74
CA ASP A 360 -1.02 -15.61 11.67
C ASP A 360 -2.23 -15.56 10.73
N TYR A 361 -2.31 -14.47 9.94
CA TYR A 361 -3.36 -14.29 8.94
C TYR A 361 -2.80 -14.11 7.51
N LEU A 362 -1.78 -14.89 7.14
CA LEU A 362 -1.17 -14.85 5.80
C LEU A 362 -2.16 -15.20 4.66
N SER A 363 -3.29 -15.82 4.98
CA SER A 363 -4.39 -16.08 4.04
C SER A 363 -5.46 -14.99 4.04
N GLY A 364 -5.28 -13.95 4.84
CA GLY A 364 -6.26 -12.88 5.11
C GLY A 364 -7.13 -13.18 6.34
N LEU A 365 -7.67 -12.11 6.92
CA LEU A 365 -8.69 -12.18 7.96
C LEU A 365 -10.02 -12.55 7.30
N PRO A 366 -10.76 -13.54 7.80
CA PRO A 366 -12.02 -13.96 7.19
C PRO A 366 -13.14 -12.95 7.41
N ALA A 367 -14.09 -12.88 6.50
CA ALA A 367 -15.32 -12.11 6.70
C ALA A 367 -16.32 -12.88 7.59
N ASN A 368 -17.05 -12.14 8.45
CA ASN A 368 -18.21 -12.64 9.18
C ASN A 368 -19.40 -12.85 8.25
N ALA A 369 -19.51 -12.00 7.20
CA ALA A 369 -20.47 -12.16 6.13
C ALA A 369 -19.82 -11.88 4.78
N TYR A 370 -19.84 -12.88 3.89
CA TYR A 370 -19.35 -12.73 2.52
C TYR A 370 -20.41 -12.06 1.67
N VAL A 371 -20.07 -10.87 1.15
CA VAL A 371 -20.96 -10.03 0.32
C VAL A 371 -20.13 -9.46 -0.82
N GLU A 372 -20.66 -9.50 -2.03
CA GLU A 372 -19.99 -8.96 -3.22
C GLU A 372 -19.81 -7.44 -3.14
N ASP A 373 -18.72 -6.95 -3.75
CA ASP A 373 -18.51 -5.53 -3.94
C ASP A 373 -19.44 -5.01 -5.04
N ASP A 374 -20.49 -4.34 -4.64
CA ASP A 374 -21.49 -3.78 -5.52
C ASP A 374 -20.98 -2.49 -6.20
N LEU A 375 -20.45 -2.63 -7.40
CA LEU A 375 -19.94 -1.51 -8.19
C LEU A 375 -21.04 -0.62 -8.79
N LYS A 376 -22.32 -1.03 -8.74
CA LYS A 376 -23.44 -0.29 -9.36
C LYS A 376 -24.00 0.82 -8.48
N HIS A 377 -23.80 0.71 -7.16
CA HIS A 377 -24.25 1.72 -6.22
C HIS A 377 -23.07 2.54 -5.66
N ALA A 378 -23.36 3.79 -5.30
CA ALA A 378 -22.38 4.68 -4.66
C ALA A 378 -21.92 4.12 -3.31
N LEU A 379 -20.69 4.44 -2.91
CA LEU A 379 -20.17 4.12 -1.59
C LEU A 379 -21.08 4.69 -0.50
N GLY A 380 -21.41 3.87 0.50
CA GLY A 380 -22.31 4.21 1.60
C GLY A 380 -23.77 4.47 1.16
N SER A 381 -24.19 4.02 -0.02
CA SER A 381 -25.61 3.92 -0.35
C SER A 381 -26.26 2.84 0.52
N PRO A 382 -27.44 3.07 1.09
CA PRO A 382 -28.17 2.02 1.81
C PRO A 382 -28.51 0.80 0.93
N ASP A 383 -28.51 0.97 -0.38
CA ASP A 383 -28.77 -0.10 -1.35
C ASP A 383 -27.51 -0.85 -1.80
N GLU A 384 -26.33 -0.31 -1.53
CA GLU A 384 -25.06 -1.00 -1.80
C GLU A 384 -24.97 -2.26 -0.93
N LEU A 385 -24.62 -3.39 -1.53
CA LEU A 385 -24.82 -4.71 -0.93
C LEU A 385 -24.15 -4.89 0.44
N CYS A 386 -22.89 -4.46 0.60
CA CYS A 386 -22.20 -4.57 1.88
C CYS A 386 -22.80 -3.65 2.94
N THR A 387 -23.08 -2.40 2.57
CA THR A 387 -23.76 -1.42 3.43
C THR A 387 -25.13 -1.94 3.85
N LYS A 388 -25.92 -2.43 2.91
CA LYS A 388 -27.25 -3.00 3.16
C LYS A 388 -27.21 -4.19 4.11
N ALA A 389 -26.22 -5.08 3.95
CA ALA A 389 -26.05 -6.24 4.84
C ALA A 389 -25.76 -5.80 6.28
N ILE A 390 -24.93 -4.78 6.47
CA ILE A 390 -24.60 -4.23 7.79
C ILE A 390 -25.83 -3.53 8.40
N LEU A 391 -26.53 -2.68 7.66
CA LEU A 391 -27.73 -2.00 8.14
C LEU A 391 -28.84 -3.00 8.56
N ASN A 392 -28.96 -4.11 7.81
CA ASN A 392 -29.84 -5.22 8.20
C ASN A 392 -29.39 -5.86 9.51
N TYR A 393 -28.08 -6.14 9.67
CA TYR A 393 -27.53 -6.70 10.91
C TYR A 393 -27.76 -5.77 12.11
N ILE A 394 -27.56 -4.48 11.95
CA ILE A 394 -27.82 -3.49 13.01
C ILE A 394 -29.29 -3.53 13.45
N SER A 395 -30.21 -3.70 12.49
CA SER A 395 -31.65 -3.69 12.75
C SER A 395 -32.19 -5.00 13.30
N THR A 396 -31.61 -6.15 12.91
CA THR A 396 -32.20 -7.49 13.17
C THR A 396 -31.32 -8.42 13.99
N GLY A 397 -30.02 -8.10 14.14
CA GLY A 397 -29.04 -8.96 14.80
C GLY A 397 -28.51 -10.11 13.92
N SER A 398 -28.86 -10.15 12.62
CA SER A 398 -28.40 -11.21 11.71
C SER A 398 -28.11 -10.68 10.31
N TYR A 399 -27.08 -11.27 9.67
CA TYR A 399 -26.84 -11.01 8.26
C TYR A 399 -27.86 -11.73 7.38
N PRO A 400 -28.21 -11.14 6.21
CA PRO A 400 -28.95 -11.88 5.20
C PRO A 400 -28.24 -13.19 4.84
N ALA A 401 -28.98 -14.24 4.47
CA ALA A 401 -28.36 -15.48 4.04
C ALA A 401 -27.38 -15.23 2.90
N ALA A 402 -26.10 -15.55 3.12
CA ALA A 402 -25.04 -15.33 2.16
C ALA A 402 -25.29 -16.13 0.88
N LYS A 403 -25.37 -15.48 -0.26
CA LYS A 403 -25.13 -16.15 -1.53
C LYS A 403 -23.61 -16.31 -1.64
N LYS A 404 -23.09 -17.51 -1.42
CA LYS A 404 -21.69 -17.82 -1.66
C LYS A 404 -21.42 -17.71 -3.16
N SER A 405 -20.91 -16.57 -3.59
CA SER A 405 -20.28 -16.44 -4.88
C SER A 405 -18.78 -16.71 -4.69
N HIS A 406 -18.37 -17.95 -4.94
CA HIS A 406 -16.97 -18.36 -5.07
C HIS A 406 -16.60 -18.46 -6.55
N ARG A 407 -17.02 -17.52 -7.38
CA ARG A 407 -16.50 -17.42 -8.73
C ARG A 407 -15.33 -16.41 -8.71
N GLN A 408 -14.11 -16.93 -8.76
CA GLN A 408 -12.99 -16.18 -9.28
C GLN A 408 -13.24 -16.03 -10.78
N GLY A 409 -13.82 -14.91 -11.18
CA GLY A 409 -13.75 -14.48 -12.59
C GLY A 409 -12.30 -14.30 -13.03
N PRO A 410 -12.00 -14.13 -14.32
CA PRO A 410 -10.67 -13.79 -14.79
C PRO A 410 -10.26 -12.47 -14.15
N ALA A 411 -9.51 -12.58 -13.03
CA ALA A 411 -9.11 -11.43 -12.25
C ALA A 411 -8.04 -10.67 -13.04
N PHE A 412 -8.27 -9.40 -13.34
CA PHE A 412 -7.18 -8.47 -13.53
C PHE A 412 -6.28 -8.59 -12.30
N ARG A 413 -4.99 -8.83 -12.51
CA ARG A 413 -4.05 -8.88 -11.39
C ARG A 413 -4.01 -7.49 -10.76
N LEU A 414 -4.00 -7.41 -9.41
CA LEU A 414 -4.03 -6.13 -8.69
C LEU A 414 -2.92 -5.16 -9.15
N TYR A 415 -1.76 -5.70 -9.57
CA TYR A 415 -0.64 -4.94 -10.12
C TYR A 415 -0.72 -4.62 -11.62
N ASP A 416 -1.75 -5.11 -12.31
CA ASP A 416 -2.03 -4.80 -13.72
C ASP A 416 -3.11 -3.71 -13.86
N LEU A 417 -3.67 -3.23 -12.72
CA LEU A 417 -4.71 -2.20 -12.74
C LEU A 417 -4.12 -0.84 -13.07
N PRO A 418 -4.69 -0.12 -14.03
CA PRO A 418 -4.24 1.22 -14.38
C PRO A 418 -4.56 2.24 -13.28
N GLY A 419 -3.83 3.34 -13.29
CA GLY A 419 -3.96 4.40 -12.31
C GLY A 419 -2.97 4.25 -11.14
N TYR A 420 -3.18 5.03 -10.07
CA TYR A 420 -2.22 5.11 -8.98
C TYR A 420 -1.99 3.77 -8.23
N LYS A 421 -2.97 2.87 -8.19
CA LYS A 421 -2.81 1.53 -7.59
C LYS A 421 -1.84 0.62 -8.36
N ALA A 422 -1.65 0.84 -9.67
CA ALA A 422 -0.65 0.14 -10.45
C ALA A 422 0.77 0.63 -10.13
N GLN A 423 0.90 1.93 -9.82
CA GLN A 423 2.16 2.56 -9.40
C GLN A 423 2.49 2.26 -7.93
N ASN A 424 1.46 2.08 -7.09
CA ASN A 424 1.57 1.86 -5.67
C ASN A 424 0.96 0.50 -5.31
N PRO A 425 1.71 -0.58 -5.43
CA PRO A 425 1.24 -1.91 -5.03
C PRO A 425 0.88 -1.94 -3.54
N VAL A 426 -0.02 -2.85 -3.19
CA VAL A 426 -0.54 -3.03 -1.83
C VAL A 426 0.59 -3.20 -0.83
N PHE A 427 0.67 -2.29 0.15
CA PHE A 427 1.66 -2.28 1.23
C PHE A 427 1.33 -3.24 2.36
#